data_9f053ffc92e9dd693d84d9ffc6e4bbd8
#
_entry.id   9f053ffc92e9dd693d84d9ffc6e4bbd8
#
_cell.length_a   1.000
_cell.length_b   1.000
_cell.length_c   1.000
_cell.angle_alpha   90.00
_cell.angle_beta   90.00
_cell.angle_gamma   90.00
#
_symmetry.space_group_name_H-M   'P 1'
#
loop_
_entity.id
_entity.type
_entity.pdbx_description
1 polymer ?
#
loop_
_entity_poly.entity_id
_entity_poly.type
_entity_poly.pdbx_seq_one_letter_code
_entity_poly.pdbx_strand_id
1 'polypeptide(L)'
;DYTEYNINKLLFTNQYDTSKQTVRISGSKELKGEILEAKDFQFQLTGVKKDNGEVIQDQNDVGDIPLPGDLEIGGTVTNGSIESDPSNIFFGTITYDVQDAGTYKYYFQEVVPEDKEPGMVYDEEEKVVTVTVTYDEDKGLNAIVSVDAGDGTVTEKNASLTFRNVKKEATLGGDGSTALTVNKTLTGRGWLPTDQFAFQLAAGDDDTSKALEDGIVKLENALGDAMVTTIPESKTIQAGNSVISNTKTGSFGDITFYETGKYTFTVTEMKPGEGAIEGVTYSQAKYTVTVQVDENEDGTLAKPEVTVTQTTNDKGDAVSEVGATTLQFTNTVAEKGNTKSVTTGTTEDPDGIDPDGKVAGVGDILTYTIQWVNDAVDKNGNATAATVIVTDTIPEGTECVADGGAN
;
A
#
# COMPACT_ATOMS: atom_id res chain seq x y z
N ASP A 1 -65.96 72.23 -53.11
CA ASP A 1 -66.32 70.97 -52.47
C ASP A 1 -65.02 70.28 -52.05
N TYR A 2 -64.79 70.30 -50.76
CA TYR A 2 -63.73 69.57 -50.16
C TYR A 2 -64.28 68.19 -49.81
N THR A 3 -63.79 67.16 -50.50
CA THR A 3 -64.07 65.79 -50.09
C THR A 3 -63.12 65.45 -48.97
N GLU A 4 -63.63 65.36 -47.77
CA GLU A 4 -62.88 64.76 -46.61
C GLU A 4 -62.58 63.30 -46.88
N TYR A 5 -61.32 62.97 -47.10
CA TYR A 5 -60.86 61.61 -47.06
C TYR A 5 -60.68 61.23 -45.59
N ASN A 6 -61.58 60.42 -45.07
CA ASN A 6 -61.47 59.76 -43.80
C ASN A 6 -60.36 58.72 -43.90
N ILE A 7 -59.19 59.05 -43.45
CA ILE A 7 -58.10 58.07 -43.30
C ILE A 7 -58.53 57.27 -42.08
N ASN A 8 -59.17 56.15 -42.36
CA ASN A 8 -59.40 55.13 -41.28
C ASN A 8 -58.08 54.66 -40.75
N LYS A 9 -57.96 54.68 -39.40
CA LYS A 9 -56.82 54.25 -38.57
C LYS A 9 -55.94 53.23 -39.27
N LEU A 10 -54.69 53.62 -39.55
CA LEU A 10 -53.63 52.63 -39.75
C LEU A 10 -53.42 51.90 -38.42
N LEU A 11 -53.84 50.66 -38.38
CA LEU A 11 -53.61 49.79 -37.21
C LEU A 11 -52.25 49.06 -37.40
N PHE A 12 -51.27 49.44 -36.64
CA PHE A 12 -50.02 48.66 -36.55
C PHE A 12 -50.18 47.66 -35.38
N THR A 13 -50.16 46.39 -35.70
CA THR A 13 -50.15 45.32 -34.68
C THR A 13 -48.73 44.81 -34.62
N ASN A 14 -48.06 45.08 -33.51
CA ASN A 14 -46.82 44.46 -33.19
C ASN A 14 -47.09 43.13 -32.37
N GLN A 15 -46.68 42.02 -32.90
CA GLN A 15 -46.72 40.77 -32.19
C GLN A 15 -45.34 40.54 -31.60
N TYR A 16 -45.29 40.46 -30.27
CA TYR A 16 -44.05 40.14 -29.57
C TYR A 16 -43.97 38.62 -29.44
N ASP A 17 -42.88 38.01 -29.93
CA ASP A 17 -42.62 36.60 -29.77
C ASP A 17 -42.04 36.36 -28.36
N THR A 18 -42.77 35.60 -27.55
CA THR A 18 -42.40 35.21 -26.17
C THR A 18 -41.88 33.78 -26.10
N SER A 19 -41.51 33.18 -27.24
CA SER A 19 -40.99 31.83 -27.28
C SER A 19 -39.67 31.76 -26.50
N LYS A 20 -39.48 30.65 -25.77
CA LYS A 20 -38.25 30.35 -25.03
C LYS A 20 -37.72 29.01 -25.44
N GLN A 21 -36.39 28.90 -25.41
CA GLN A 21 -35.69 27.65 -25.63
C GLN A 21 -34.83 27.33 -24.39
N THR A 22 -34.80 26.07 -24.00
CA THR A 22 -34.01 25.62 -22.86
C THR A 22 -32.94 24.63 -23.30
N VAL A 23 -31.75 24.78 -22.75
CA VAL A 23 -30.63 23.85 -22.90
C VAL A 23 -30.26 23.35 -21.52
N ARG A 24 -30.17 22.04 -21.35
CA ARG A 24 -29.73 21.41 -20.10
C ARG A 24 -28.22 21.14 -20.18
N ILE A 25 -27.48 21.51 -19.14
CA ILE A 25 -26.08 21.15 -18.98
C ILE A 25 -25.94 20.21 -17.78
N SER A 26 -25.40 19.05 -18.06
CA SER A 26 -25.13 17.98 -17.07
C SER A 26 -23.74 17.41 -17.31
N GLY A 27 -23.34 16.46 -16.48
CA GLY A 27 -22.10 15.72 -16.66
C GLY A 27 -22.16 14.36 -16.00
N SER A 28 -21.10 13.61 -16.22
CA SER A 28 -20.84 12.35 -15.55
C SER A 28 -19.40 12.33 -15.05
N LYS A 29 -19.21 11.81 -13.84
CA LYS A 29 -17.90 11.51 -13.26
C LYS A 29 -17.57 10.05 -13.49
N GLU A 30 -16.42 9.78 -14.08
CA GLU A 30 -15.83 8.46 -14.17
C GLU A 30 -14.63 8.40 -13.21
N LEU A 31 -14.60 7.42 -12.31
CA LEU A 31 -13.46 7.12 -11.44
C LEU A 31 -13.03 5.68 -11.69
N LYS A 32 -11.73 5.47 -11.92
CA LYS A 32 -11.13 4.14 -12.03
C LYS A 32 -10.20 3.89 -10.84
N GLY A 33 -10.08 2.62 -10.44
CA GLY A 33 -9.21 2.20 -9.35
C GLY A 33 -9.84 2.30 -7.96
N GLU A 34 -10.99 2.99 -7.83
CA GLU A 34 -11.72 3.16 -6.58
C GLU A 34 -13.23 3.23 -6.81
N ILE A 35 -14.01 3.04 -5.76
CA ILE A 35 -15.46 3.18 -5.81
C ILE A 35 -15.82 4.66 -5.72
N LEU A 36 -16.58 5.15 -6.70
CA LEU A 36 -17.08 6.52 -6.72
C LEU A 36 -18.26 6.67 -5.76
N GLU A 37 -18.13 7.59 -4.83
CA GLU A 37 -19.20 7.99 -3.92
C GLU A 37 -19.82 9.33 -4.34
N ALA A 38 -21.00 9.64 -3.85
CA ALA A 38 -21.64 10.93 -4.10
C ALA A 38 -20.96 12.05 -3.30
N LYS A 39 -20.70 13.18 -3.96
CA LYS A 39 -20.04 14.39 -3.41
C LYS A 39 -18.53 14.27 -3.18
N ASP A 40 -17.87 13.27 -3.74
CA ASP A 40 -16.41 13.14 -3.68
C ASP A 40 -15.69 14.24 -4.46
N PHE A 41 -16.32 14.72 -5.57
CA PHE A 41 -15.71 15.68 -6.47
C PHE A 41 -16.59 16.92 -6.68
N GLN A 42 -15.93 18.04 -6.91
CA GLN A 42 -16.59 19.32 -7.21
C GLN A 42 -16.23 19.79 -8.63
N PHE A 43 -17.19 20.46 -9.28
CA PHE A 43 -17.05 20.97 -10.65
C PHE A 43 -17.50 22.42 -10.67
N GLN A 44 -16.76 23.26 -11.37
CA GLN A 44 -16.93 24.71 -11.37
C GLN A 44 -17.25 25.23 -12.76
N LEU A 45 -18.12 26.24 -12.87
CA LEU A 45 -18.22 27.09 -14.03
C LEU A 45 -17.09 28.13 -13.94
N THR A 46 -16.06 28.01 -14.80
CA THR A 46 -14.86 28.85 -14.75
C THR A 46 -15.00 30.13 -15.58
N GLY A 47 -15.91 30.15 -16.57
CA GLY A 47 -16.11 31.31 -17.38
C GLY A 47 -17.22 31.15 -18.43
N VAL A 48 -17.58 32.25 -19.04
CA VAL A 48 -18.54 32.33 -20.17
C VAL A 48 -18.04 33.26 -21.26
N LYS A 49 -18.52 33.04 -22.46
CA LYS A 49 -18.20 33.89 -23.62
C LYS A 49 -19.40 34.02 -24.53
N LYS A 50 -19.64 35.22 -25.06
CA LYS A 50 -20.64 35.46 -26.11
C LYS A 50 -19.95 35.88 -27.41
N ASP A 51 -20.29 35.23 -28.51
CA ASP A 51 -19.81 35.50 -29.87
C ASP A 51 -18.26 35.55 -29.95
N ASN A 52 -17.71 36.63 -30.50
CA ASN A 52 -16.27 36.86 -30.62
C ASN A 52 -15.69 37.67 -29.46
N GLY A 53 -16.47 37.88 -28.38
CA GLY A 53 -15.99 38.57 -27.18
C GLY A 53 -14.83 37.82 -26.47
N GLU A 54 -14.33 38.39 -25.41
CA GLU A 54 -13.37 37.72 -24.51
C GLU A 54 -14.10 36.76 -23.57
N VAL A 55 -13.35 35.83 -22.96
CA VAL A 55 -13.87 34.96 -21.91
C VAL A 55 -14.03 35.80 -20.65
N ILE A 56 -15.23 35.82 -20.09
CA ILE A 56 -15.58 36.50 -18.85
C ILE A 56 -15.40 35.47 -17.71
N GLN A 57 -14.54 35.78 -16.76
CA GLN A 57 -14.22 34.93 -15.60
C GLN A 57 -14.64 35.58 -14.26
N ASP A 58 -15.14 36.82 -14.29
CA ASP A 58 -15.68 37.50 -13.12
C ASP A 58 -17.22 37.60 -13.24
N GLN A 59 -17.91 37.11 -12.20
CA GLN A 59 -19.37 37.15 -12.13
C GLN A 59 -19.94 38.55 -12.27
N ASN A 60 -19.23 39.57 -11.83
CA ASN A 60 -19.68 40.96 -11.94
C ASN A 60 -19.71 41.50 -13.39
N ASP A 61 -18.97 40.86 -14.30
CA ASP A 61 -18.83 41.26 -15.70
C ASP A 61 -19.73 40.46 -16.64
N VAL A 62 -20.51 39.46 -16.12
CA VAL A 62 -21.36 38.57 -16.93
C VAL A 62 -22.44 39.32 -17.70
N GLY A 63 -22.96 40.43 -17.15
CA GLY A 63 -24.04 41.19 -17.75
C GLY A 63 -25.30 40.36 -17.97
N ASP A 64 -25.84 40.41 -19.22
CA ASP A 64 -27.10 39.72 -19.60
C ASP A 64 -26.85 38.31 -20.19
N ILE A 65 -25.66 37.72 -20.04
CA ILE A 65 -25.38 36.35 -20.52
C ILE A 65 -26.15 35.35 -19.65
N PRO A 66 -27.05 34.53 -20.24
CA PRO A 66 -27.79 33.51 -19.48
C PRO A 66 -26.86 32.45 -18.91
N LEU A 67 -27.02 32.12 -17.62
CA LEU A 67 -26.22 31.11 -16.92
C LEU A 67 -27.03 29.82 -16.67
N PRO A 68 -26.37 28.67 -16.35
CA PRO A 68 -27.04 27.42 -16.04
C PRO A 68 -27.73 27.46 -14.66
N GLY A 69 -29.05 27.76 -14.67
CA GLY A 69 -29.81 27.88 -13.42
C GLY A 69 -29.27 29.00 -12.53
N ASP A 70 -28.99 28.67 -11.29
CA ASP A 70 -28.43 29.59 -10.28
C ASP A 70 -26.88 29.46 -10.16
N LEU A 71 -26.22 28.76 -11.12
CA LEU A 71 -24.78 28.55 -11.05
C LEU A 71 -24.06 29.80 -11.58
N GLU A 72 -23.38 30.49 -10.67
CA GLU A 72 -22.53 31.66 -10.98
C GLU A 72 -21.14 31.24 -11.45
N ILE A 73 -20.40 32.16 -12.11
CA ILE A 73 -18.95 31.96 -12.38
C ILE A 73 -18.22 31.82 -11.03
N GLY A 74 -17.41 30.80 -10.90
CA GLY A 74 -16.76 30.43 -9.65
C GLY A 74 -17.63 29.54 -8.73
N GLY A 75 -18.92 29.41 -9.02
CA GLY A 75 -19.81 28.51 -8.29
C GLY A 75 -19.55 27.05 -8.63
N THR A 76 -19.79 26.16 -7.65
CA THR A 76 -19.53 24.74 -7.77
C THR A 76 -20.77 23.87 -7.63
N VAL A 77 -20.75 22.72 -8.29
CA VAL A 77 -21.69 21.59 -8.09
C VAL A 77 -20.89 20.34 -7.77
N THR A 78 -21.56 19.31 -7.23
CA THR A 78 -20.92 18.03 -6.92
C THR A 78 -21.44 16.91 -7.80
N ASN A 79 -20.67 15.81 -7.91
CA ASN A 79 -21.22 14.55 -8.42
C ASN A 79 -22.30 14.01 -7.44
N GLY A 80 -23.10 13.03 -7.91
CA GLY A 80 -24.19 12.48 -7.12
C GLY A 80 -25.35 13.44 -6.90
N SER A 81 -25.60 14.35 -7.84
CA SER A 81 -26.79 15.24 -7.84
C SER A 81 -28.10 14.47 -7.97
N ILE A 82 -28.05 13.20 -8.39
CA ILE A 82 -29.13 12.20 -8.29
C ILE A 82 -28.66 11.15 -7.29
N GLU A 83 -29.39 11.01 -6.17
CA GLU A 83 -29.02 10.15 -5.05
C GLU A 83 -28.75 8.67 -5.43
N SER A 84 -29.42 8.17 -6.46
CA SER A 84 -29.22 6.80 -6.97
C SER A 84 -28.10 6.66 -8.00
N ASP A 85 -27.43 7.74 -8.38
CA ASP A 85 -26.37 7.76 -9.37
C ASP A 85 -25.23 8.69 -8.93
N PRO A 86 -24.20 8.14 -8.25
CA PRO A 86 -23.07 8.92 -7.77
C PRO A 86 -22.25 9.56 -8.90
N SER A 87 -22.37 9.07 -10.14
CA SER A 87 -21.64 9.65 -11.27
C SER A 87 -22.29 10.92 -11.81
N ASN A 88 -23.57 11.14 -11.56
CA ASN A 88 -24.32 12.23 -12.18
C ASN A 88 -23.90 13.60 -11.66
N ILE A 89 -23.73 14.54 -12.59
CA ILE A 89 -23.45 15.95 -12.32
C ILE A 89 -24.57 16.78 -12.99
N PHE A 90 -25.13 17.74 -12.28
CA PHE A 90 -26.11 18.66 -12.83
C PHE A 90 -25.67 20.10 -12.64
N PHE A 91 -25.27 20.75 -13.75
CA PHE A 91 -24.87 22.16 -13.74
C PHE A 91 -26.06 23.11 -13.78
N GLY A 92 -27.14 22.73 -14.47
CA GLY A 92 -28.35 23.56 -14.56
C GLY A 92 -29.00 23.55 -15.94
N THR A 93 -30.02 24.37 -16.06
CA THR A 93 -30.74 24.59 -17.32
C THR A 93 -30.64 26.08 -17.70
N ILE A 94 -30.22 26.36 -18.90
CA ILE A 94 -30.16 27.74 -19.47
C ILE A 94 -31.44 27.99 -20.27
N THR A 95 -32.04 29.14 -20.07
CA THR A 95 -33.22 29.58 -20.82
C THR A 95 -32.85 30.77 -21.68
N TYR A 96 -33.14 30.67 -22.96
CA TYR A 96 -32.90 31.71 -23.95
C TYR A 96 -34.24 32.25 -24.49
N ASP A 97 -34.31 33.54 -24.79
CA ASP A 97 -35.39 34.18 -25.51
C ASP A 97 -34.92 34.76 -26.85
N VAL A 98 -35.80 35.48 -27.57
CA VAL A 98 -35.50 36.00 -28.89
C VAL A 98 -34.39 37.06 -28.90
N GLN A 99 -34.09 37.69 -27.76
CA GLN A 99 -33.04 38.70 -27.63
C GLN A 99 -31.67 38.07 -27.43
N ASP A 100 -31.65 36.77 -27.11
CA ASP A 100 -30.42 35.99 -26.83
C ASP A 100 -29.81 35.39 -28.09
N ALA A 101 -30.21 35.83 -29.31
CA ALA A 101 -29.58 35.33 -30.53
C ALA A 101 -28.06 35.57 -30.50
N GLY A 102 -27.27 34.53 -30.76
CA GLY A 102 -25.81 34.56 -30.65
C GLY A 102 -25.20 33.21 -30.36
N THR A 103 -23.89 33.16 -30.22
CA THR A 103 -23.14 31.94 -29.84
C THR A 103 -22.52 32.11 -28.46
N TYR A 104 -22.82 31.20 -27.56
CA TYR A 104 -22.35 31.20 -26.20
C TYR A 104 -21.43 30.04 -25.98
N LYS A 105 -20.34 30.25 -25.19
CA LYS A 105 -19.46 29.22 -24.69
C LYS A 105 -19.44 29.25 -23.15
N TYR A 106 -19.58 28.08 -22.54
CA TYR A 106 -19.55 27.90 -21.12
C TYR A 106 -18.40 26.95 -20.82
N TYR A 107 -17.52 27.35 -19.88
CA TYR A 107 -16.28 26.65 -19.52
C TYR A 107 -16.45 26.00 -18.17
N PHE A 108 -16.16 24.72 -18.11
CA PHE A 108 -16.30 23.92 -16.89
C PHE A 108 -15.02 23.17 -16.59
N GLN A 109 -14.68 23.07 -15.31
CA GLN A 109 -13.49 22.36 -14.85
C GLN A 109 -13.78 21.60 -13.56
N GLU A 110 -13.10 20.50 -13.33
CA GLU A 110 -13.06 19.84 -12.03
C GLU A 110 -12.22 20.67 -11.05
N VAL A 111 -12.68 20.81 -9.82
CA VAL A 111 -11.94 21.50 -8.76
C VAL A 111 -10.93 20.53 -8.16
N VAL A 112 -9.66 20.73 -8.48
CA VAL A 112 -8.56 19.95 -7.90
C VAL A 112 -8.25 20.49 -6.51
N PRO A 113 -8.29 19.66 -5.43
CA PRO A 113 -7.97 20.12 -4.07
C PRO A 113 -6.50 20.48 -3.94
N GLU A 114 -6.18 21.44 -3.06
CA GLU A 114 -4.78 21.78 -2.74
C GLU A 114 -4.04 20.58 -2.14
N ASP A 115 -4.67 19.88 -1.20
CA ASP A 115 -4.16 18.64 -0.63
C ASP A 115 -4.68 17.48 -1.48
N LYS A 116 -3.95 17.16 -2.55
CA LYS A 116 -4.29 16.04 -3.45
C LYS A 116 -4.23 14.72 -2.69
N GLU A 117 -5.20 13.86 -2.94
CA GLU A 117 -5.17 12.50 -2.42
C GLU A 117 -4.03 11.70 -3.07
N PRO A 118 -3.20 10.97 -2.28
CA PRO A 118 -2.11 10.16 -2.82
C PRO A 118 -2.61 9.20 -3.92
N GLY A 119 -1.92 9.20 -5.06
CA GLY A 119 -2.27 8.37 -6.20
C GLY A 119 -3.48 8.83 -7.02
N MET A 120 -4.19 9.89 -6.63
CA MET A 120 -5.31 10.40 -7.43
C MET A 120 -4.81 11.27 -8.59
N VAL A 121 -5.15 10.88 -9.80
CA VAL A 121 -4.97 11.66 -11.03
C VAL A 121 -6.29 12.31 -11.37
N TYR A 122 -6.34 13.63 -11.24
CA TYR A 122 -7.54 14.45 -11.47
C TYR A 122 -7.66 14.85 -12.95
N ASP A 123 -8.91 15.05 -13.42
CA ASP A 123 -9.18 15.65 -14.73
C ASP A 123 -8.96 17.17 -14.66
N GLU A 124 -7.80 17.61 -15.13
CA GLU A 124 -7.42 19.05 -15.14
C GLU A 124 -7.84 19.76 -16.43
N GLU A 125 -8.49 19.06 -17.37
CA GLU A 125 -8.93 19.65 -18.63
C GLU A 125 -10.17 20.53 -18.45
N GLU A 126 -10.16 21.71 -19.09
CA GLU A 126 -11.32 22.58 -19.18
C GLU A 126 -12.26 22.05 -20.27
N LYS A 127 -13.53 21.81 -19.94
CA LYS A 127 -14.56 21.30 -20.83
C LYS A 127 -15.43 22.44 -21.31
N VAL A 128 -15.80 22.47 -22.62
CA VAL A 128 -16.51 23.58 -23.23
C VAL A 128 -17.84 23.12 -23.80
N VAL A 129 -18.93 23.78 -23.38
CA VAL A 129 -20.24 23.64 -23.98
C VAL A 129 -20.48 24.87 -24.85
N THR A 130 -20.78 24.66 -26.14
CA THR A 130 -21.16 25.74 -27.08
C THR A 130 -22.64 25.67 -27.36
N VAL A 131 -23.36 26.79 -27.20
CA VAL A 131 -24.78 26.94 -27.52
C VAL A 131 -24.93 28.03 -28.57
N THR A 132 -25.50 27.68 -29.72
CA THR A 132 -25.84 28.64 -30.79
C THR A 132 -27.34 28.87 -30.80
N VAL A 133 -27.75 30.08 -30.49
CA VAL A 133 -29.14 30.53 -30.45
C VAL A 133 -29.44 31.34 -31.74
N THR A 134 -30.45 30.90 -32.46
CA THR A 134 -30.91 31.56 -33.72
C THR A 134 -32.40 31.85 -33.64
N TYR A 135 -32.81 32.98 -34.24
CA TYR A 135 -34.19 33.32 -34.43
C TYR A 135 -34.49 33.49 -35.92
N ASP A 136 -35.56 32.87 -36.36
CA ASP A 136 -36.08 32.95 -37.73
C ASP A 136 -37.58 33.31 -37.67
N GLU A 137 -38.04 34.29 -38.42
CA GLU A 137 -39.44 34.75 -38.37
C GLU A 137 -40.46 33.65 -38.71
N ASP A 138 -40.04 32.68 -39.57
CA ASP A 138 -40.91 31.57 -39.98
C ASP A 138 -40.81 30.34 -39.09
N LYS A 139 -39.63 30.12 -38.50
CA LYS A 139 -39.32 28.89 -37.70
C LYS A 139 -39.26 29.13 -36.20
N GLY A 140 -39.26 30.42 -35.77
CA GLY A 140 -39.14 30.77 -34.37
C GLY A 140 -37.73 30.66 -33.79
N LEU A 141 -37.66 30.66 -32.48
CA LEU A 141 -36.42 30.54 -31.73
C LEU A 141 -35.91 29.09 -31.71
N ASN A 142 -34.62 28.90 -31.97
CA ASN A 142 -33.96 27.60 -31.89
C ASN A 142 -32.62 27.74 -31.17
N ALA A 143 -32.26 26.71 -30.34
CA ALA A 143 -30.96 26.60 -29.70
C ALA A 143 -30.33 25.25 -30.07
N ILE A 144 -29.08 25.30 -30.54
CA ILE A 144 -28.26 24.12 -30.88
C ILE A 144 -27.11 24.08 -29.91
N VAL A 145 -26.89 22.92 -29.29
CA VAL A 145 -25.82 22.68 -28.32
C VAL A 145 -24.77 21.75 -28.92
N SER A 146 -23.50 21.98 -28.59
CA SER A 146 -22.39 21.11 -28.93
C SER A 146 -21.36 21.08 -27.79
N VAL A 147 -20.59 20.01 -27.73
CA VAL A 147 -19.40 19.85 -26.89
C VAL A 147 -18.25 19.40 -27.79
N ASP A 148 -17.01 19.67 -27.39
CA ASP A 148 -15.83 19.22 -28.11
C ASP A 148 -15.71 17.68 -28.07
N ALA A 149 -15.07 17.11 -29.09
CA ALA A 149 -14.95 15.65 -29.21
C ALA A 149 -14.10 15.09 -28.07
N GLY A 150 -14.66 14.15 -27.30
CA GLY A 150 -14.02 13.56 -26.13
C GLY A 150 -14.47 14.13 -24.79
N ASP A 151 -14.98 15.36 -24.78
CA ASP A 151 -15.41 16.05 -23.55
C ASP A 151 -16.78 15.62 -23.04
N GLY A 152 -17.58 14.99 -23.91
CA GLY A 152 -18.92 14.60 -23.52
C GLY A 152 -19.81 14.21 -24.71
N THR A 153 -21.10 14.17 -24.45
CA THR A 153 -22.13 13.80 -25.42
C THR A 153 -23.23 14.85 -25.51
N VAL A 154 -23.90 14.90 -26.64
CA VAL A 154 -25.08 15.77 -26.86
C VAL A 154 -26.27 14.91 -27.28
N THR A 155 -27.39 15.11 -26.59
CA THR A 155 -28.68 14.49 -26.94
C THR A 155 -29.73 15.57 -26.97
N GLU A 156 -30.28 15.85 -28.18
CA GLU A 156 -31.23 16.97 -28.42
C GLU A 156 -30.69 18.30 -27.89
N LYS A 157 -31.21 18.80 -26.77
CA LYS A 157 -30.81 20.05 -26.11
C LYS A 157 -30.13 19.80 -24.75
N ASN A 158 -29.54 18.64 -24.55
CA ASN A 158 -28.79 18.29 -23.39
C ASN A 158 -27.33 18.05 -23.73
N ALA A 159 -26.41 18.84 -23.13
CA ALA A 159 -24.99 18.58 -23.10
C ALA A 159 -24.64 17.83 -21.84
N SER A 160 -23.92 16.71 -21.94
CA SER A 160 -23.39 15.94 -20.83
C SER A 160 -21.89 15.87 -20.94
N LEU A 161 -21.16 16.56 -20.06
CA LEU A 161 -19.71 16.55 -19.98
C LEU A 161 -19.21 15.30 -19.26
N THR A 162 -18.00 14.83 -19.57
CA THR A 162 -17.39 13.68 -18.91
C THR A 162 -16.08 14.08 -18.25
N PHE A 163 -15.98 13.85 -16.95
CA PHE A 163 -14.79 14.09 -16.14
C PHE A 163 -14.21 12.76 -15.68
N ARG A 164 -12.89 12.54 -15.91
CA ARG A 164 -12.24 11.25 -15.71
C ARG A 164 -11.09 11.35 -14.73
N ASN A 165 -11.19 10.62 -13.59
CA ASN A 165 -10.08 10.47 -12.66
C ASN A 165 -9.64 9.01 -12.60
N VAL A 166 -8.39 8.82 -12.18
CA VAL A 166 -7.82 7.50 -11.95
C VAL A 166 -7.16 7.49 -10.58
N LYS A 167 -7.55 6.54 -9.72
CA LYS A 167 -6.82 6.23 -8.49
C LYS A 167 -5.74 5.22 -8.81
N LYS A 168 -4.49 5.65 -8.73
CA LYS A 168 -3.30 4.81 -8.85
C LYS A 168 -2.90 4.32 -7.47
N GLU A 169 -3.24 3.08 -7.18
CA GLU A 169 -2.87 2.42 -5.93
C GLU A 169 -2.66 0.93 -6.16
N ALA A 170 -1.54 0.41 -5.65
CA ALA A 170 -1.27 -1.02 -5.65
C ALA A 170 -0.63 -1.41 -4.32
N THR A 171 -1.15 -2.46 -3.68
CA THR A 171 -0.69 -2.88 -2.35
C THR A 171 -0.09 -4.28 -2.40
N LEU A 172 1.09 -4.43 -1.80
CA LEU A 172 1.73 -5.70 -1.50
C LEU A 172 1.41 -6.04 -0.05
N GLY A 173 0.65 -7.11 0.18
CA GLY A 173 0.32 -7.61 1.52
C GLY A 173 -1.16 -7.60 1.87
N GLY A 174 -1.94 -6.61 1.45
CA GLY A 174 -3.29 -6.28 1.93
C GLY A 174 -4.33 -7.39 1.91
N ASP A 175 -4.17 -8.43 1.10
CA ASP A 175 -5.05 -9.61 1.06
C ASP A 175 -4.49 -10.83 1.82
N GLY A 176 -3.33 -10.65 2.52
CA GLY A 176 -2.63 -11.71 3.23
C GLY A 176 -1.95 -12.76 2.34
N SER A 177 -2.22 -12.76 1.03
CA SER A 177 -1.68 -13.76 0.09
C SER A 177 -0.31 -13.35 -0.49
N THR A 178 0.05 -12.08 -0.39
CA THR A 178 1.26 -11.50 -0.99
C THR A 178 2.19 -10.84 0.03
N ALA A 179 1.88 -10.92 1.33
CA ALA A 179 2.73 -10.37 2.39
C ALA A 179 4.13 -10.97 2.36
N LEU A 180 5.15 -10.14 2.57
CA LEU A 180 6.53 -10.59 2.69
C LEU A 180 6.70 -11.37 4.00
N THR A 181 6.91 -12.67 3.89
CA THR A 181 6.96 -13.61 5.01
C THR A 181 8.40 -13.91 5.40
N VAL A 182 8.70 -13.79 6.70
CA VAL A 182 9.96 -14.17 7.32
C VAL A 182 9.80 -15.50 8.05
N ASN A 183 10.67 -16.44 7.76
CA ASN A 183 10.80 -17.68 8.51
C ASN A 183 12.06 -17.62 9.39
N LYS A 184 11.86 -17.74 10.70
CA LYS A 184 12.93 -17.77 11.69
C LYS A 184 13.14 -19.17 12.22
N THR A 185 14.33 -19.72 12.01
CA THR A 185 14.76 -21.01 12.54
C THR A 185 15.78 -20.81 13.67
N LEU A 186 15.62 -21.56 14.75
CA LEU A 186 16.57 -21.65 15.85
C LEU A 186 17.15 -23.04 15.88
N THR A 187 18.49 -23.15 15.86
CA THR A 187 19.21 -24.44 15.97
C THR A 187 20.02 -24.51 17.28
N GLY A 188 20.35 -25.69 17.73
CA GLY A 188 21.09 -25.94 19.00
C GLY A 188 20.18 -26.09 20.21
N ARG A 189 19.00 -25.49 20.24
CA ARG A 189 17.94 -25.71 21.24
C ARG A 189 16.57 -25.36 20.71
N GLY A 190 15.54 -25.72 21.42
CA GLY A 190 14.17 -25.23 21.17
C GLY A 190 13.98 -23.76 21.56
N TRP A 191 12.86 -23.19 21.17
CA TRP A 191 12.44 -21.84 21.52
C TRP A 191 12.09 -21.73 23.01
N LEU A 192 12.61 -20.70 23.68
CA LEU A 192 12.20 -20.32 25.03
C LEU A 192 11.10 -19.24 24.97
N PRO A 193 10.27 -19.12 26.04
CA PRO A 193 9.26 -18.07 26.14
C PRO A 193 9.81 -16.65 26.05
N THR A 194 11.09 -16.47 26.34
CA THR A 194 11.80 -15.19 26.31
C THR A 194 12.44 -14.88 24.96
N ASP A 195 12.50 -15.86 24.05
CA ASP A 195 13.10 -15.64 22.73
C ASP A 195 12.22 -14.76 21.85
N GLN A 196 12.80 -13.71 21.32
CA GLN A 196 12.19 -12.84 20.33
C GLN A 196 13.28 -12.28 19.40
N PHE A 197 13.01 -12.28 18.10
CA PHE A 197 13.93 -11.80 17.09
C PHE A 197 13.21 -10.78 16.21
N ALA A 198 13.89 -9.70 15.87
CA ALA A 198 13.34 -8.61 15.06
C ALA A 198 13.98 -8.62 13.67
N PHE A 199 13.18 -8.27 12.67
CA PHE A 199 13.57 -8.19 11.27
C PHE A 199 13.17 -6.83 10.72
N GLN A 200 14.04 -6.22 9.95
CA GLN A 200 13.82 -4.92 9.35
C GLN A 200 13.72 -5.06 7.84
N LEU A 201 12.74 -4.38 7.27
CA LEU A 201 12.64 -4.09 5.84
C LEU A 201 12.85 -2.59 5.67
N ALA A 202 13.84 -2.20 4.88
CA ALA A 202 14.18 -0.80 4.60
C ALA A 202 14.47 -0.62 3.10
N ALA A 203 14.52 0.64 2.64
CA ALA A 203 14.96 0.93 1.28
C ALA A 203 16.32 0.29 0.98
N GLY A 204 16.45 -0.28 -0.19
CA GLY A 204 17.66 -0.95 -0.66
C GLY A 204 18.51 -0.12 -1.62
N ASP A 205 17.97 1.00 -2.11
CA ASP A 205 18.61 1.96 -2.98
C ASP A 205 18.10 3.39 -2.76
N ASP A 206 18.78 4.37 -3.36
CA ASP A 206 18.47 5.79 -3.20
C ASP A 206 17.13 6.17 -3.85
N ASP A 207 16.77 5.51 -4.96
CA ASP A 207 15.51 5.78 -5.67
C ASP A 207 14.30 5.34 -4.82
N THR A 208 14.40 4.18 -4.18
CA THR A 208 13.36 3.69 -3.24
C THR A 208 13.29 4.54 -1.97
N SER A 209 14.45 4.98 -1.43
CA SER A 209 14.49 5.95 -0.32
C SER A 209 13.74 7.23 -0.66
N LYS A 210 14.02 7.77 -1.86
CA LYS A 210 13.34 8.98 -2.32
C LYS A 210 11.84 8.76 -2.52
N ALA A 211 11.43 7.61 -3.07
CA ALA A 211 10.02 7.28 -3.24
C ALA A 211 9.26 7.20 -1.90
N LEU A 212 9.92 6.76 -0.82
CA LEU A 212 9.37 6.79 0.54
C LEU A 212 9.26 8.23 1.07
N GLU A 213 10.29 9.05 0.89
CA GLU A 213 10.29 10.47 1.30
C GLU A 213 9.21 11.28 0.57
N ASP A 214 9.03 11.04 -0.73
CA ASP A 214 8.05 11.72 -1.58
C ASP A 214 6.60 11.19 -1.36
N GLY A 215 6.43 10.12 -0.56
CA GLY A 215 5.12 9.50 -0.31
C GLY A 215 4.56 8.67 -1.46
N ILE A 216 5.39 8.39 -2.50
CA ILE A 216 5.06 7.50 -3.63
C ILE A 216 4.93 6.06 -3.16
N VAL A 217 5.72 5.68 -2.15
CA VAL A 217 5.64 4.40 -1.46
C VAL A 217 5.31 4.64 0.01
N LYS A 218 4.35 3.89 0.53
CA LYS A 218 3.95 3.96 1.93
C LYS A 218 4.12 2.60 2.59
N LEU A 219 4.81 2.58 3.72
CA LEU A 219 4.97 1.41 4.56
C LEU A 219 3.97 1.46 5.72
N GLU A 220 3.18 0.41 5.90
CA GLU A 220 2.27 0.32 7.04
C GLU A 220 3.06 0.14 8.35
N ASN A 221 2.68 0.89 9.39
CA ASN A 221 3.31 0.83 10.72
C ASN A 221 4.85 1.05 10.69
N ALA A 222 5.35 1.87 9.76
CA ALA A 222 6.77 2.17 9.65
C ALA A 222 7.30 2.89 10.89
N LEU A 223 8.52 2.55 11.29
CA LEU A 223 9.34 3.32 12.24
C LEU A 223 10.38 4.10 11.43
N GLY A 224 10.06 5.36 11.09
CA GLY A 224 10.80 6.12 10.08
C GLY A 224 10.62 5.49 8.69
N ASP A 225 11.72 5.28 7.96
CA ASP A 225 11.71 4.76 6.59
C ASP A 225 11.84 3.22 6.53
N ALA A 226 11.46 2.52 7.60
CA ALA A 226 11.58 1.07 7.69
C ALA A 226 10.42 0.42 8.43
N MET A 227 10.07 -0.80 8.02
CA MET A 227 9.14 -1.66 8.75
C MET A 227 9.91 -2.64 9.61
N VAL A 228 9.39 -2.94 10.81
CA VAL A 228 9.95 -3.94 11.73
C VAL A 228 8.89 -4.95 12.11
N THR A 229 9.20 -6.23 11.91
CA THR A 229 8.39 -7.34 12.45
C THR A 229 9.17 -8.13 13.48
N THR A 230 8.50 -8.69 14.48
CA THR A 230 9.11 -9.51 15.51
C THR A 230 8.52 -10.92 15.54
N ILE A 231 9.35 -11.91 15.79
CA ILE A 231 8.96 -13.33 15.83
C ILE A 231 9.38 -13.94 17.18
N PRO A 232 8.46 -14.50 17.95
CA PRO A 232 7.00 -14.37 17.82
C PRO A 232 6.52 -12.94 18.10
N GLU A 233 5.42 -12.54 17.50
CA GLU A 233 4.78 -11.24 17.70
C GLU A 233 4.48 -10.95 19.17
N SER A 234 4.11 -11.99 19.89
CA SER A 234 3.90 -11.95 21.34
C SER A 234 4.80 -12.99 22.03
N LYS A 235 5.39 -12.61 23.18
CA LYS A 235 6.19 -13.54 24.02
C LYS A 235 5.35 -14.66 24.65
N THR A 236 4.04 -14.66 24.45
CA THR A 236 3.14 -15.68 25.04
C THR A 236 3.16 -16.95 24.19
N ILE A 237 3.86 -17.97 24.66
CA ILE A 237 3.76 -19.31 24.08
C ILE A 237 2.45 -19.93 24.56
N GLN A 238 1.57 -20.28 23.62
CA GLN A 238 0.40 -21.10 23.96
C GLN A 238 0.86 -22.50 24.35
N ALA A 239 0.65 -22.87 25.59
CA ALA A 239 0.87 -24.23 26.07
C ALA A 239 -0.14 -25.16 25.38
N GLY A 240 0.33 -26.11 24.55
CA GLY A 240 -0.56 -27.17 24.09
C GLY A 240 -0.21 -27.92 22.82
N ASN A 241 0.80 -27.57 22.03
CA ASN A 241 1.17 -28.36 20.85
C ASN A 241 2.60 -28.89 20.94
N SER A 242 2.73 -30.19 21.14
CA SER A 242 3.99 -30.94 21.21
C SER A 242 4.63 -31.24 19.85
N VAL A 243 4.49 -30.36 18.87
CA VAL A 243 5.35 -30.35 17.68
C VAL A 243 6.25 -29.14 17.83
N ILE A 244 7.44 -29.38 18.37
CA ILE A 244 8.48 -28.34 18.43
C ILE A 244 9.00 -28.13 17.04
N SER A 245 8.28 -27.30 16.27
CA SER A 245 8.85 -26.71 15.07
C SER A 245 9.91 -25.71 15.55
N ASN A 246 11.17 -25.93 15.21
CA ASN A 246 12.24 -24.97 15.47
C ASN A 246 12.13 -23.72 14.57
N THR A 247 11.15 -23.68 13.68
CA THR A 247 10.88 -22.57 12.78
C THR A 247 9.58 -21.89 13.15
N LYS A 248 9.61 -20.56 13.24
CA LYS A 248 8.44 -19.70 13.41
C LYS A 248 8.38 -18.69 12.28
N THR A 249 7.18 -18.24 11.98
CA THR A 249 6.89 -17.34 10.86
C THR A 249 6.34 -16.02 11.37
N GLY A 250 6.69 -14.95 10.68
CA GLY A 250 6.10 -13.61 10.82
C GLY A 250 6.01 -12.97 9.44
N SER A 251 5.30 -11.86 9.34
CA SER A 251 5.19 -11.11 8.10
C SER A 251 5.38 -9.62 8.36
N PHE A 252 5.83 -8.90 7.33
CA PHE A 252 5.77 -7.45 7.31
C PHE A 252 4.33 -7.01 7.01
N GLY A 253 3.97 -5.78 7.40
CA GLY A 253 2.70 -5.14 7.04
C GLY A 253 2.63 -4.79 5.55
N ASP A 254 1.62 -4.02 5.21
CA ASP A 254 1.37 -3.65 3.83
C ASP A 254 2.35 -2.61 3.30
N ILE A 255 2.68 -2.73 2.00
CA ILE A 255 3.46 -1.75 1.25
C ILE A 255 2.55 -1.25 0.13
N THR A 256 2.21 0.03 0.16
CA THR A 256 1.36 0.66 -0.85
C THR A 256 2.20 1.52 -1.80
N PHE A 257 1.93 1.40 -3.09
CA PHE A 257 2.59 2.11 -4.19
C PHE A 257 1.56 2.98 -4.90
N TYR A 258 1.93 4.21 -5.23
CA TYR A 258 1.07 5.18 -5.93
C TYR A 258 1.55 5.52 -7.33
N GLU A 259 2.72 5.02 -7.74
CA GLU A 259 3.27 5.19 -9.08
C GLU A 259 3.85 3.88 -9.61
N THR A 260 3.98 3.81 -10.93
CA THR A 260 4.72 2.74 -11.60
C THR A 260 6.20 2.85 -11.26
N GLY A 261 6.88 1.71 -11.20
CA GLY A 261 8.31 1.74 -10.94
C GLY A 261 8.88 0.40 -10.50
N LYS A 262 10.18 0.43 -10.29
CA LYS A 262 10.93 -0.66 -9.69
C LYS A 262 11.46 -0.21 -8.34
N TYR A 263 10.97 -0.82 -7.28
CA TYR A 263 11.33 -0.50 -5.90
C TYR A 263 12.18 -1.62 -5.31
N THR A 264 13.24 -1.25 -4.62
CA THR A 264 14.19 -2.22 -4.05
C THR A 264 14.25 -2.05 -2.55
N PHE A 265 14.00 -3.13 -1.82
CA PHE A 265 14.10 -3.17 -0.36
C PHE A 265 15.18 -4.16 0.08
N THR A 266 15.73 -3.92 1.25
CA THR A 266 16.65 -4.84 1.93
C THR A 266 15.99 -5.38 3.19
N VAL A 267 16.07 -6.71 3.39
CA VAL A 267 15.60 -7.36 4.61
C VAL A 267 16.76 -8.00 5.36
N THR A 268 16.85 -7.70 6.65
CA THR A 268 17.88 -8.19 7.55
C THR A 268 17.32 -8.55 8.93
N GLU A 269 17.97 -9.45 9.66
CA GLU A 269 17.74 -9.64 11.08
C GLU A 269 18.42 -8.51 11.88
N MET A 270 17.68 -7.91 12.80
CA MET A 270 18.21 -6.89 13.71
C MET A 270 18.93 -7.56 14.87
N LYS A 271 20.25 -7.37 14.96
CA LYS A 271 21.01 -7.82 16.12
C LYS A 271 20.81 -6.82 17.27
N PRO A 272 20.27 -7.23 18.43
CA PRO A 272 20.14 -6.33 19.57
C PRO A 272 21.51 -5.85 20.05
N GLY A 273 21.65 -4.55 20.35
CA GLY A 273 22.84 -3.99 20.96
C GLY A 273 22.93 -4.40 22.43
N GLU A 274 21.88 -4.06 23.20
CA GLU A 274 21.68 -4.52 24.59
C GLU A 274 20.57 -5.56 24.60
N GLY A 275 20.71 -6.61 25.45
CA GLY A 275 19.72 -7.69 25.55
C GLY A 275 19.86 -8.77 24.49
N ALA A 276 21.01 -8.87 23.83
CA ALA A 276 21.33 -10.03 22.99
C ALA A 276 21.24 -11.32 23.84
N ILE A 277 20.59 -12.34 23.27
CA ILE A 277 20.41 -13.62 23.96
C ILE A 277 21.78 -14.31 24.07
N GLU A 278 22.17 -14.63 25.27
CA GLU A 278 23.48 -15.27 25.54
C GLU A 278 23.62 -16.59 24.77
N GLY A 279 24.77 -16.80 24.14
CA GLY A 279 25.06 -17.98 23.37
C GLY A 279 24.39 -18.08 22.01
N VAL A 280 23.59 -17.07 21.59
CA VAL A 280 23.00 -17.03 20.28
C VAL A 280 23.94 -16.36 19.28
N THR A 281 24.24 -17.05 18.19
CA THR A 281 24.83 -16.49 16.97
C THR A 281 23.71 -16.10 16.05
N TYR A 282 23.54 -14.79 15.83
CA TYR A 282 22.51 -14.22 14.98
C TYR A 282 22.83 -14.40 13.50
N SER A 283 21.80 -14.62 12.70
CA SER A 283 21.91 -14.70 11.25
C SER A 283 22.49 -13.40 10.67
N GLN A 284 23.38 -13.54 9.70
CA GLN A 284 23.90 -12.44 8.89
C GLN A 284 23.26 -12.41 7.49
N ALA A 285 22.20 -13.20 7.28
CA ALA A 285 21.52 -13.26 6.02
C ALA A 285 20.96 -11.88 5.62
N LYS A 286 21.07 -11.58 4.32
CA LYS A 286 20.49 -10.39 3.70
C LYS A 286 19.75 -10.78 2.45
N TYR A 287 18.59 -10.17 2.29
CA TYR A 287 17.75 -10.34 1.12
C TYR A 287 17.51 -9.00 0.46
N THR A 288 17.58 -8.98 -0.86
CA THR A 288 17.09 -7.89 -1.69
C THR A 288 15.71 -8.31 -2.20
N VAL A 289 14.71 -7.49 -1.91
CA VAL A 289 13.34 -7.65 -2.40
C VAL A 289 13.11 -6.58 -3.44
N THR A 290 12.89 -6.99 -4.69
CA THR A 290 12.56 -6.09 -5.79
C THR A 290 11.07 -6.21 -6.06
N VAL A 291 10.39 -5.07 -6.09
CA VAL A 291 8.97 -4.97 -6.41
C VAL A 291 8.82 -4.18 -7.70
N GLN A 292 8.24 -4.79 -8.73
CA GLN A 292 7.88 -4.14 -9.98
C GLN A 292 6.39 -3.79 -9.95
N VAL A 293 6.06 -2.53 -10.22
CA VAL A 293 4.68 -2.03 -10.34
C VAL A 293 4.51 -1.44 -11.73
N ASP A 294 3.61 -2.02 -12.50
CA ASP A 294 3.28 -1.61 -13.85
C ASP A 294 1.88 -0.95 -13.91
N GLU A 295 1.57 -0.33 -15.04
CA GLU A 295 0.27 0.29 -15.31
C GLU A 295 -0.58 -0.62 -16.20
N ASN A 296 -1.86 -0.74 -15.86
CA ASN A 296 -2.87 -1.39 -16.69
C ASN A 296 -3.28 -0.48 -17.86
N GLU A 297 -3.93 -1.06 -18.88
CA GLU A 297 -4.44 -0.31 -20.04
C GLU A 297 -5.45 0.80 -19.67
N ASP A 298 -6.10 0.69 -18.51
CA ASP A 298 -7.08 1.66 -18.03
C ASP A 298 -6.50 2.76 -17.15
N GLY A 299 -5.17 2.80 -16.97
CA GLY A 299 -4.43 3.78 -16.19
C GLY A 299 -4.30 3.46 -14.70
N THR A 300 -4.93 2.40 -14.19
CA THR A 300 -4.73 1.90 -12.82
C THR A 300 -3.41 1.17 -12.67
N LEU A 301 -2.93 0.97 -11.43
CA LEU A 301 -1.73 0.16 -11.22
C LEU A 301 -2.04 -1.34 -11.24
N ALA A 302 -1.13 -2.09 -11.83
CA ALA A 302 -1.17 -3.55 -11.81
C ALA A 302 -0.76 -4.09 -10.43
N LYS A 303 -1.10 -5.35 -10.16
CA LYS A 303 -0.66 -6.03 -8.94
C LYS A 303 0.87 -6.06 -8.88
N PRO A 304 1.50 -5.70 -7.74
CA PRO A 304 2.95 -5.70 -7.60
C PRO A 304 3.57 -7.10 -7.85
N GLU A 305 4.59 -7.17 -8.67
CA GLU A 305 5.38 -8.38 -8.91
C GLU A 305 6.64 -8.35 -8.04
N VAL A 306 6.86 -9.43 -7.25
CA VAL A 306 7.95 -9.50 -6.28
C VAL A 306 9.00 -10.50 -6.71
N THR A 307 10.26 -10.08 -6.65
CA THR A 307 11.44 -10.95 -6.78
C THR A 307 12.30 -10.84 -5.53
N VAL A 308 12.59 -11.97 -4.90
CA VAL A 308 13.47 -12.04 -3.72
C VAL A 308 14.79 -12.67 -4.11
N THR A 309 15.89 -12.01 -3.74
CA THR A 309 17.25 -12.50 -3.95
C THR A 309 17.99 -12.54 -2.61
N GLN A 310 18.46 -13.70 -2.19
CA GLN A 310 19.39 -13.78 -1.07
C GLN A 310 20.79 -13.32 -1.54
N THR A 311 21.32 -12.30 -0.90
CA THR A 311 22.64 -11.72 -1.24
C THR A 311 23.74 -12.08 -0.22
N THR A 312 23.34 -12.49 0.97
CA THR A 312 24.24 -12.95 2.02
C THR A 312 23.55 -14.10 2.76
N ASN A 313 24.30 -15.17 3.06
CA ASN A 313 23.79 -16.29 3.83
C ASN A 313 23.86 -16.03 5.35
N ASP A 314 23.37 -16.98 6.19
CA ASP A 314 23.35 -16.85 7.66
C ASP A 314 24.75 -16.70 8.27
N LYS A 315 25.81 -17.12 7.57
CA LYS A 315 27.23 -17.03 8.02
C LYS A 315 27.92 -15.73 7.59
N GLY A 316 27.26 -14.93 6.76
CA GLY A 316 27.82 -13.69 6.22
C GLY A 316 28.54 -13.85 4.90
N ASP A 317 28.54 -15.03 4.28
CA ASP A 317 29.13 -15.24 2.97
C ASP A 317 28.24 -14.63 1.89
N ALA A 318 28.84 -14.01 0.87
CA ALA A 318 28.12 -13.51 -0.28
C ALA A 318 27.56 -14.68 -1.11
N VAL A 319 26.29 -14.57 -1.46
CA VAL A 319 25.54 -15.52 -2.29
C VAL A 319 24.73 -14.76 -3.33
N SER A 320 24.13 -15.46 -4.30
CA SER A 320 23.20 -14.86 -5.25
C SER A 320 22.15 -15.91 -5.62
N GLU A 321 21.16 -16.07 -4.74
CA GLU A 321 20.06 -17.02 -4.92
C GLU A 321 18.77 -16.26 -5.22
N VAL A 322 18.38 -16.28 -6.50
CA VAL A 322 17.17 -15.62 -7.02
C VAL A 322 15.98 -16.54 -6.94
N GLY A 323 14.81 -15.98 -6.60
CA GLY A 323 13.53 -16.70 -6.60
C GLY A 323 13.24 -17.40 -5.28
N ALA A 324 13.86 -16.98 -4.19
CA ALA A 324 13.41 -17.37 -2.86
C ALA A 324 11.95 -16.95 -2.68
N THR A 325 11.11 -17.89 -2.27
CA THR A 325 9.68 -17.61 -1.99
C THR A 325 9.45 -17.09 -0.58
N THR A 326 10.45 -17.21 0.29
CA THR A 326 10.40 -16.82 1.70
C THR A 326 11.77 -16.33 2.18
N LEU A 327 11.74 -15.40 3.13
CA LEU A 327 12.94 -14.85 3.76
C LEU A 327 13.35 -15.76 4.94
N GLN A 328 14.41 -16.55 4.75
CA GLN A 328 14.86 -17.54 5.74
C GLN A 328 16.02 -16.99 6.59
N PHE A 329 15.88 -17.04 7.91
CA PHE A 329 16.93 -16.64 8.85
C PHE A 329 17.15 -17.73 9.90
N THR A 330 18.39 -18.20 10.04
CA THR A 330 18.75 -19.24 10.99
C THR A 330 19.74 -18.72 12.03
N ASN A 331 19.33 -18.75 13.30
CA ASN A 331 20.24 -18.50 14.42
C ASN A 331 20.70 -19.83 15.01
N THR A 332 21.94 -19.87 15.45
CA THR A 332 22.52 -21.02 16.12
C THR A 332 22.77 -20.67 17.56
N VAL A 333 22.24 -21.49 18.44
CA VAL A 333 22.56 -21.40 19.88
C VAL A 333 23.73 -22.36 20.17
N ALA A 334 24.78 -21.83 20.77
CA ALA A 334 25.85 -22.66 21.26
C ALA A 334 25.28 -23.61 22.31
N GLU A 335 25.53 -24.90 22.16
CA GLU A 335 25.20 -25.88 23.20
C GLU A 335 25.89 -25.45 24.49
N LYS A 336 25.11 -25.22 25.54
CA LYS A 336 25.71 -25.00 26.87
C LYS A 336 26.31 -26.33 27.31
N GLY A 337 27.61 -26.48 27.05
CA GLY A 337 28.54 -27.23 27.78
C GLY A 337 28.14 -28.60 28.35
N ASN A 338 27.40 -29.43 27.58
CA ASN A 338 27.43 -30.86 27.90
C ASN A 338 28.82 -31.38 27.52
N THR A 339 29.61 -31.70 28.49
CA THR A 339 30.97 -32.19 28.25
C THR A 339 31.09 -33.63 28.75
N LYS A 340 31.82 -34.41 27.99
CA LYS A 340 32.31 -35.70 28.44
C LYS A 340 33.84 -35.60 28.43
N SER A 341 34.43 -35.79 29.55
CA SER A 341 35.88 -35.88 29.69
C SER A 341 36.28 -37.23 30.27
N VAL A 342 37.48 -37.63 30.00
CA VAL A 342 38.06 -38.85 30.55
C VAL A 342 39.41 -38.49 31.21
N THR A 343 39.61 -39.01 32.38
CA THR A 343 40.90 -38.94 33.05
C THR A 343 41.43 -40.36 33.27
N THR A 344 42.71 -40.47 33.23
CA THR A 344 43.39 -41.78 33.47
C THR A 344 44.08 -41.73 34.83
N GLY A 345 43.75 -42.65 35.70
CA GLY A 345 44.36 -42.79 37.01
C GLY A 345 44.94 -44.18 37.22
N THR A 346 45.52 -44.34 38.33
CA THR A 346 45.99 -45.69 38.84
C THR A 346 45.09 -46.13 39.98
N THR A 347 45.23 -47.36 40.40
CA THR A 347 44.53 -47.85 41.58
C THR A 347 44.89 -47.09 42.86
N GLU A 348 46.00 -46.36 42.88
CA GLU A 348 46.45 -45.53 44.00
C GLU A 348 45.99 -44.06 43.89
N ASP A 349 45.75 -43.61 42.69
CA ASP A 349 45.21 -42.23 42.35
C ASP A 349 44.25 -42.34 41.19
N PRO A 350 43.00 -42.75 41.45
CA PRO A 350 42.01 -42.94 40.39
C PRO A 350 41.54 -41.61 39.69
N ASP A 351 41.76 -40.45 40.31
CA ASP A 351 41.39 -39.15 39.81
C ASP A 351 42.57 -38.45 39.13
N GLY A 352 43.69 -39.17 38.87
CA GLY A 352 44.84 -38.60 38.17
C GLY A 352 44.47 -38.01 36.79
N ILE A 353 44.96 -36.80 36.49
CA ILE A 353 44.70 -36.13 35.24
C ILE A 353 45.74 -36.55 34.20
N ASP A 354 45.31 -37.17 33.10
CA ASP A 354 46.14 -37.24 31.89
C ASP A 354 45.80 -36.09 30.96
N PRO A 355 46.58 -35.02 30.92
CA PRO A 355 46.26 -33.84 30.10
C PRO A 355 46.52 -34.04 28.60
N ASP A 356 47.20 -35.12 28.20
CA ASP A 356 47.72 -35.25 26.83
C ASP A 356 47.07 -36.40 26.03
N GLY A 357 45.97 -36.98 26.47
CA GLY A 357 45.24 -38.02 25.71
C GLY A 357 46.07 -39.29 25.49
N LYS A 358 46.89 -39.69 26.45
CA LYS A 358 47.67 -40.93 26.38
C LYS A 358 46.75 -42.14 26.30
N VAL A 359 47.19 -43.14 25.58
CA VAL A 359 46.52 -44.43 25.52
C VAL A 359 46.62 -45.06 26.89
N ALA A 360 45.46 -45.38 27.48
CA ALA A 360 45.42 -46.09 28.76
C ALA A 360 46.09 -47.48 28.66
N GLY A 361 46.91 -47.81 29.67
CA GLY A 361 47.52 -49.10 29.78
C GLY A 361 46.58 -50.12 30.41
N VAL A 362 46.98 -51.41 30.35
CA VAL A 362 46.29 -52.48 31.06
C VAL A 362 46.42 -52.29 32.57
N GLY A 363 45.31 -52.09 33.25
CA GLY A 363 45.25 -51.86 34.70
C GLY A 363 45.05 -50.40 35.09
N ASP A 364 45.05 -49.47 34.13
CA ASP A 364 44.70 -48.11 34.42
C ASP A 364 43.20 -47.97 34.68
N ILE A 365 42.82 -47.01 35.53
CA ILE A 365 41.41 -46.63 35.79
C ILE A 365 41.04 -45.44 34.90
N LEU A 366 40.00 -45.64 34.14
CA LEU A 366 39.39 -44.54 33.30
C LEU A 366 38.23 -43.97 34.08
N THR A 367 38.31 -42.68 34.44
CA THR A 367 37.21 -41.94 35.07
C THR A 367 36.57 -41.06 34.03
N TYR A 368 35.31 -41.34 33.68
CA TYR A 368 34.51 -40.53 32.80
C TYR A 368 33.69 -39.53 33.62
N THR A 369 33.90 -38.26 33.34
CA THR A 369 33.08 -37.20 33.90
C THR A 369 32.14 -36.70 32.84
N ILE A 370 30.84 -36.83 33.08
CA ILE A 370 29.80 -36.28 32.20
C ILE A 370 29.17 -35.10 32.91
N GLN A 371 29.37 -33.95 32.34
CA GLN A 371 28.72 -32.71 32.80
C GLN A 371 27.53 -32.40 31.91
N TRP A 372 26.36 -32.27 32.51
CA TRP A 372 25.14 -31.85 31.83
C TRP A 372 24.62 -30.57 32.46
N VAL A 373 24.22 -29.60 31.61
CA VAL A 373 23.65 -28.33 32.06
C VAL A 373 22.14 -28.42 31.93
N ASN A 374 21.41 -28.27 33.05
CA ASN A 374 19.96 -28.17 33.03
C ASN A 374 19.54 -26.80 32.57
N ASP A 375 19.02 -26.67 31.35
CA ASP A 375 18.46 -25.47 30.75
C ASP A 375 16.92 -25.50 30.65
N ALA A 376 16.28 -26.49 31.29
CA ALA A 376 14.84 -26.60 31.33
C ALA A 376 14.21 -25.43 32.09
N VAL A 377 13.22 -24.78 31.47
CA VAL A 377 12.48 -23.68 32.07
C VAL A 377 10.99 -23.96 32.09
N ASP A 378 10.27 -23.37 33.03
CA ASP A 378 8.81 -23.38 33.08
C ASP A 378 8.22 -22.39 32.07
N LYS A 379 6.88 -22.33 31.99
CA LYS A 379 6.15 -21.43 31.12
C LYS A 379 6.41 -19.92 31.36
N ASN A 380 7.03 -19.57 32.47
CA ASN A 380 7.37 -18.21 32.87
C ASN A 380 8.87 -17.90 32.64
N GLY A 381 9.64 -18.85 32.13
CA GLY A 381 11.09 -18.73 31.94
C GLY A 381 11.94 -19.00 33.18
N ASN A 382 11.34 -19.50 34.26
CA ASN A 382 12.10 -19.86 35.46
C ASN A 382 12.71 -21.25 35.29
N ALA A 383 13.94 -21.45 35.80
CA ALA A 383 14.59 -22.75 35.80
C ALA A 383 13.74 -23.81 36.51
N THR A 384 13.60 -24.95 35.91
CA THR A 384 12.82 -26.08 36.45
C THR A 384 13.66 -27.34 36.51
N ALA A 385 13.28 -28.24 37.37
CA ALA A 385 13.94 -29.55 37.45
C ALA A 385 13.64 -30.37 36.17
N ALA A 386 14.66 -31.03 35.65
CA ALA A 386 14.53 -31.97 34.54
C ALA A 386 15.05 -33.34 34.95
N THR A 387 14.39 -34.39 34.47
CA THR A 387 14.90 -35.75 34.57
C THR A 387 15.76 -36.05 33.37
N VAL A 388 17.01 -36.39 33.59
CA VAL A 388 17.97 -36.73 32.55
C VAL A 388 18.35 -38.19 32.69
N ILE A 389 18.34 -38.90 31.56
CA ILE A 389 18.89 -40.25 31.46
C ILE A 389 20.19 -40.13 30.68
N VAL A 390 21.29 -40.43 31.34
CA VAL A 390 22.60 -40.48 30.70
C VAL A 390 22.88 -41.94 30.36
N THR A 391 23.14 -42.21 29.09
CA THR A 391 23.54 -43.52 28.59
C THR A 391 24.95 -43.41 28.02
N ASP A 392 25.85 -44.18 28.51
CA ASP A 392 27.21 -44.31 28.00
C ASP A 392 27.54 -45.74 27.66
N THR A 393 28.40 -45.96 26.68
CA THR A 393 28.85 -47.31 26.28
C THR A 393 30.23 -47.52 26.84
N ILE A 394 30.38 -48.60 27.62
CA ILE A 394 31.68 -49.00 28.12
C ILE A 394 32.55 -49.42 26.94
N PRO A 395 33.75 -48.82 26.75
CA PRO A 395 34.63 -49.16 25.65
C PRO A 395 35.02 -50.62 25.66
N GLU A 396 35.18 -51.23 24.49
CA GLU A 396 35.64 -52.62 24.36
C GLU A 396 37.01 -52.82 25.06
N GLY A 397 37.13 -53.86 25.86
CA GLY A 397 38.34 -54.16 26.61
C GLY A 397 38.43 -53.46 27.96
N THR A 398 37.36 -52.78 28.43
CA THR A 398 37.28 -52.19 29.78
C THR A 398 36.20 -52.88 30.61
N GLU A 399 36.36 -52.88 31.91
CA GLU A 399 35.39 -53.41 32.91
C GLU A 399 34.88 -52.23 33.76
N CYS A 400 33.59 -52.26 34.12
CA CYS A 400 33.05 -51.30 35.05
C CYS A 400 33.60 -51.63 36.48
N VAL A 401 34.36 -50.72 37.04
CA VAL A 401 34.79 -50.85 38.45
C VAL A 401 33.61 -50.42 39.30
N ALA A 402 32.95 -51.35 39.95
CA ALA A 402 31.90 -51.12 40.90
C ALA A 402 32.47 -50.53 42.18
N ASP A 403 32.79 -49.27 42.19
CA ASP A 403 33.03 -48.53 43.43
C ASP A 403 31.78 -47.71 43.76
N GLY A 404 31.19 -48.04 44.86
CA GLY A 404 29.86 -47.66 45.27
C GLY A 404 29.68 -46.19 45.57
N GLY A 405 29.71 -45.39 44.56
CA GLY A 405 29.53 -43.96 44.64
C GLY A 405 28.88 -43.34 43.45
N ALA A 406 27.59 -43.64 43.18
CA ALA A 406 26.76 -42.71 42.47
C ALA A 406 26.33 -41.62 43.47
N ASN A 407 26.92 -40.42 43.37
CA ASN A 407 26.39 -39.21 43.98
C ASN A 407 25.54 -38.49 42.94
#